data_d916cefd265c78a84ad52414f0238f82
#
_entry.id   d916cefd265c78a84ad52414f0238f82
#
_cell.length_a   1.000
_cell.length_b   1.000
_cell.length_c   1.000
_cell.angle_alpha   90.00
_cell.angle_beta   90.00
_cell.angle_gamma   90.00
#
_symmetry.space_group_name_H-M   'P 1'
#
loop_
_entity.id
_entity.type
_entity.pdbx_description
1 polymer ?
#
loop_
_entity_poly.entity_id
_entity_poly.type
_entity_poly.pdbx_seq_one_letter_code
_entity_poly.pdbx_strand_id
1 'polypeptide(L)'
;GWSNYEHFYRLLAGGLLIVLLLTGLVSMILALDEHKNRFKKLAVTDVLTRINNRHGFEEQVRQYLKKYPEASCVAAQFDIDDFKFINDMYGHESGDRALQILAESMRKSFPEHAVLGRKGGDEFCIFLDNCTGEEVREKLEQFTKKKRSFWYEGEKVTYTISLGYAEYPLQGQNYSRLMRCADAALYEVKIDGKNGCLQYREGIGLEIRKQLGFALKDVSENLPGAFIIYKADKENDEILFANHEMIRLTGCRNMAELQEYTKGSFRNLIEEGEREQVEESIWQQIGGGHSNDYVHFHLRKADGTSLRVLDHGRIVENGRYGRVFYVLMVDWNSTKRHYRDVF
;
A
#
# COMPACT_ATOMS: atom_id res chain seq x y z
N GLY A 1 -35.05 24.35 75.58
CA GLY A 1 -33.72 24.75 75.10
C GLY A 1 -32.97 23.67 74.38
N TRP A 2 -33.01 22.38 74.79
CA TRP A 2 -32.18 21.32 74.16
C TRP A 2 -32.70 20.82 72.81
N SER A 3 -34.05 20.82 72.61
CA SER A 3 -34.65 20.33 71.35
C SER A 3 -34.29 21.19 70.10
N ASN A 4 -34.09 22.49 70.30
CA ASN A 4 -33.73 23.42 69.20
C ASN A 4 -32.31 23.23 68.70
N TYR A 5 -31.33 22.83 69.55
CA TYR A 5 -29.96 22.52 69.20
C TYR A 5 -29.85 21.22 68.40
N GLU A 6 -30.59 20.18 68.78
CA GLU A 6 -30.63 18.94 68.02
C GLU A 6 -31.18 19.15 66.62
N HIS A 7 -32.22 19.95 66.45
CA HIS A 7 -32.83 20.26 65.19
C HIS A 7 -31.84 21.04 64.29
N PHE A 8 -31.09 22.00 64.83
CA PHE A 8 -30.06 22.77 64.17
C PHE A 8 -28.89 21.87 63.68
N TYR A 9 -28.41 20.99 64.56
CA TYR A 9 -27.31 20.07 64.18
C TYR A 9 -27.77 19.09 63.12
N ARG A 10 -28.99 18.59 63.12
CA ARG A 10 -29.53 17.74 62.06
C ARG A 10 -29.62 18.44 60.72
N LEU A 11 -30.05 19.69 60.67
CA LEU A 11 -30.09 20.52 59.45
C LEU A 11 -28.68 20.81 58.95
N LEU A 12 -27.73 21.12 59.82
CA LEU A 12 -26.36 21.38 59.49
C LEU A 12 -25.67 20.14 58.92
N ALA A 13 -25.86 18.98 59.55
CA ALA A 13 -25.35 17.69 59.07
C ALA A 13 -25.98 17.29 57.73
N GLY A 14 -27.29 17.51 57.53
CA GLY A 14 -27.98 17.30 56.25
C GLY A 14 -27.45 18.22 55.15
N GLY A 15 -27.23 19.49 55.47
CA GLY A 15 -26.63 20.45 54.52
C GLY A 15 -25.19 20.06 54.11
N LEU A 16 -24.39 19.64 55.10
CA LEU A 16 -23.02 19.18 54.84
C LEU A 16 -23.00 17.92 53.96
N LEU A 17 -23.91 16.98 54.23
CA LEU A 17 -24.04 15.77 53.42
C LEU A 17 -24.45 16.08 51.98
N ILE A 18 -25.39 17.01 51.78
CA ILE A 18 -25.78 17.46 50.43
C ILE A 18 -24.60 18.09 49.71
N VAL A 19 -23.81 18.95 50.34
CA VAL A 19 -22.60 19.55 49.74
C VAL A 19 -21.60 18.49 49.38
N LEU A 20 -21.34 17.48 50.22
CA LEU A 20 -20.43 16.38 49.94
C LEU A 20 -20.93 15.52 48.75
N LEU A 21 -22.23 15.27 48.67
CA LEU A 21 -22.81 14.53 47.53
C LEU A 21 -22.72 15.32 46.23
N LEU A 22 -22.98 16.63 46.27
CA LEU A 22 -22.85 17.50 45.09
C LEU A 22 -21.40 17.61 44.62
N THR A 23 -20.43 17.77 45.52
CA THR A 23 -19.00 17.81 45.18
C THR A 23 -18.53 16.47 44.59
N GLY A 24 -18.98 15.34 45.16
CA GLY A 24 -18.72 14.00 44.63
C GLY A 24 -19.30 13.82 43.22
N LEU A 25 -20.56 14.26 43.00
CA LEU A 25 -21.18 14.20 41.68
C LEU A 25 -20.45 15.04 40.62
N VAL A 26 -20.07 16.28 40.97
CA VAL A 26 -19.32 17.15 40.10
C VAL A 26 -17.93 16.54 39.75
N SER A 27 -17.23 16.00 40.74
CA SER A 27 -15.97 15.31 40.55
C SER A 27 -16.11 14.10 39.63
N MET A 28 -17.17 13.31 39.77
CA MET A 28 -17.47 12.18 38.91
C MET A 28 -17.75 12.60 37.46
N ILE A 29 -18.55 13.67 37.28
CA ILE A 29 -18.86 14.22 35.96
C ILE A 29 -17.56 14.69 35.24
N LEU A 30 -16.68 15.41 35.94
CA LEU A 30 -15.41 15.87 35.42
C LEU A 30 -14.49 14.70 35.03
N ALA A 31 -14.41 13.67 35.88
CA ALA A 31 -13.65 12.46 35.59
C ALA A 31 -14.20 11.70 34.38
N LEU A 32 -15.51 11.59 34.24
CA LEU A 32 -16.17 10.97 33.08
C LEU A 32 -15.89 11.76 31.79
N ASP A 33 -15.92 13.08 31.86
CA ASP A 33 -15.64 13.93 30.69
C ASP A 33 -14.12 13.83 30.26
N GLU A 34 -13.23 13.80 31.25
CA GLU A 34 -11.81 13.57 31.00
C GLU A 34 -11.54 12.20 30.37
N HIS A 35 -12.17 11.13 30.90
CA HIS A 35 -12.10 9.80 30.30
C HIS A 35 -12.64 9.78 28.88
N LYS A 36 -13.81 10.37 28.64
CA LYS A 36 -14.40 10.48 27.30
C LYS A 36 -13.48 11.21 26.31
N ASN A 37 -12.86 12.31 26.73
CA ASN A 37 -11.93 13.08 25.91
C ASN A 37 -10.64 12.30 25.62
N ARG A 38 -10.16 11.52 26.59
CA ARG A 38 -9.01 10.63 26.44
C ARG A 38 -9.30 9.50 25.45
N PHE A 39 -10.47 8.84 25.56
CA PHE A 39 -10.89 7.83 24.58
C PHE A 39 -11.06 8.39 23.18
N LYS A 40 -11.65 9.58 23.02
CA LYS A 40 -11.74 10.27 21.73
C LYS A 40 -10.38 10.53 21.13
N LYS A 41 -9.41 11.04 21.90
CA LYS A 41 -8.03 11.24 21.42
C LYS A 41 -7.38 9.95 20.97
N LEU A 42 -7.52 8.86 21.72
CA LEU A 42 -6.97 7.55 21.35
C LEU A 42 -7.62 6.99 20.08
N ALA A 43 -8.91 7.23 19.87
CA ALA A 43 -9.65 6.77 18.71
C ALA A 43 -9.25 7.47 17.39
N VAL A 44 -8.71 8.70 17.47
CA VAL A 44 -8.39 9.52 16.28
C VAL A 44 -6.89 9.78 16.06
N THR A 45 -6.02 9.28 16.96
CA THR A 45 -4.57 9.52 16.92
C THR A 45 -3.81 8.25 16.58
N ASP A 46 -2.80 8.32 15.72
CA ASP A 46 -1.86 7.24 15.46
C ASP A 46 -0.88 7.10 16.64
N VAL A 47 -0.78 5.90 17.19
CA VAL A 47 -0.01 5.62 18.43
C VAL A 47 1.48 5.85 18.24
N LEU A 48 2.03 5.49 17.07
CA LEU A 48 3.45 5.58 16.78
C LEU A 48 3.89 7.00 16.50
N THR A 49 3.15 7.70 15.65
CA THR A 49 3.55 9.01 15.11
C THR A 49 2.90 10.19 15.83
N ARG A 50 1.84 9.97 16.63
CA ARG A 50 1.12 10.99 17.41
C ARG A 50 0.46 12.10 16.56
N ILE A 51 0.29 11.90 15.26
CA ILE A 51 -0.60 12.69 14.40
C ILE A 51 -1.95 11.98 14.27
N ASN A 52 -2.91 12.53 13.52
CA ASN A 52 -4.19 11.85 13.32
C ASN A 52 -3.97 10.48 12.65
N ASN A 53 -4.73 9.48 13.07
CA ASN A 53 -4.88 8.26 12.30
C ASN A 53 -5.83 8.51 11.11
N ARG A 54 -6.05 7.50 10.28
CA ARG A 54 -6.93 7.57 9.11
C ARG A 54 -8.31 8.15 9.46
N HIS A 55 -8.93 7.68 10.54
CA HIS A 55 -10.26 8.11 10.94
C HIS A 55 -10.28 9.57 11.39
N GLY A 56 -9.33 9.96 12.24
CA GLY A 56 -9.23 11.34 12.75
C GLY A 56 -8.95 12.36 11.64
N PHE A 57 -8.08 12.02 10.68
CA PHE A 57 -7.83 12.86 9.51
C PHE A 57 -9.08 13.03 8.65
N GLU A 58 -9.74 11.93 8.28
CA GLU A 58 -10.93 11.94 7.45
C GLU A 58 -12.07 12.72 8.09
N GLU A 59 -12.32 12.52 9.40
CA GLU A 59 -13.37 13.22 10.13
C GLU A 59 -13.14 14.73 10.12
N GLN A 60 -11.92 15.19 10.44
CA GLN A 60 -11.60 16.62 10.49
C GLN A 60 -11.73 17.27 9.12
N VAL A 61 -11.20 16.65 8.07
CA VAL A 61 -11.29 17.21 6.71
C VAL A 61 -12.74 17.26 6.23
N ARG A 62 -13.53 16.19 6.44
CA ARG A 62 -14.95 16.19 6.06
C ARG A 62 -15.75 17.26 6.80
N GLN A 63 -15.49 17.45 8.09
CA GLN A 63 -16.14 18.51 8.88
C GLN A 63 -15.77 19.90 8.36
N TYR A 64 -14.50 20.13 7.99
CA TYR A 64 -14.05 21.39 7.40
C TYR A 64 -14.73 21.66 6.06
N LEU A 65 -14.69 20.73 5.11
CA LEU A 65 -15.31 20.88 3.79
C LEU A 65 -16.82 21.06 3.87
N LYS A 66 -17.49 20.43 4.83
CA LYS A 66 -18.92 20.65 5.09
C LYS A 66 -19.23 22.04 5.61
N LYS A 67 -18.35 22.60 6.45
CA LYS A 67 -18.51 23.92 7.06
C LYS A 67 -18.18 25.05 6.10
N TYR A 68 -17.21 24.82 5.20
CA TYR A 68 -16.69 25.80 4.26
C TYR A 68 -16.67 25.25 2.83
N PRO A 69 -17.85 25.07 2.18
CA PRO A 69 -17.94 24.40 0.88
C PRO A 69 -17.29 25.16 -0.28
N GLU A 70 -17.09 26.47 -0.13
CA GLU A 70 -16.49 27.36 -1.16
C GLU A 70 -15.02 27.70 -0.88
N ALA A 71 -14.45 27.22 0.23
CA ALA A 71 -13.06 27.55 0.57
C ALA A 71 -12.09 26.76 -0.33
N SER A 72 -11.06 27.45 -0.83
CA SER A 72 -9.94 26.78 -1.49
C SER A 72 -9.06 26.07 -0.47
N CYS A 73 -8.79 24.78 -0.70
CA CYS A 73 -8.00 23.95 0.20
C CYS A 73 -7.15 22.97 -0.61
N VAL A 74 -6.07 22.50 -0.03
CA VAL A 74 -5.20 21.49 -0.65
C VAL A 74 -5.08 20.26 0.23
N ALA A 75 -5.28 19.09 -0.38
CA ALA A 75 -4.96 17.81 0.25
C ALA A 75 -3.79 17.15 -0.47
N ALA A 76 -2.83 16.64 0.30
CA ALA A 76 -1.69 15.91 -0.20
C ALA A 76 -1.65 14.50 0.40
N GLN A 77 -1.22 13.52 -0.40
CA GLN A 77 -0.85 12.18 0.01
C GLN A 77 0.61 11.92 -0.32
N PHE A 78 1.29 11.21 0.52
CA PHE A 78 2.69 10.84 0.31
C PHE A 78 3.08 9.64 1.14
N ASP A 79 4.18 9.01 0.75
CA ASP A 79 4.77 7.89 1.47
C ASP A 79 6.29 7.94 1.44
N ILE A 80 6.90 7.08 2.24
CA ILE A 80 8.35 6.88 2.26
C ILE A 80 8.74 5.99 1.09
N ASP A 81 9.62 6.50 0.23
CA ASP A 81 10.15 5.72 -0.88
C ASP A 81 10.93 4.51 -0.37
N ASP A 82 10.65 3.34 -0.94
CA ASP A 82 11.31 2.07 -0.60
C ASP A 82 11.24 1.70 0.89
N PHE A 83 10.15 2.06 1.58
CA PHE A 83 9.96 1.78 3.01
C PHE A 83 10.14 0.32 3.37
N LYS A 84 9.68 -0.60 2.51
CA LYS A 84 9.89 -2.03 2.69
C LYS A 84 11.38 -2.36 2.75
N PHE A 85 12.21 -1.75 1.89
CA PHE A 85 13.66 -1.94 1.93
C PHE A 85 14.28 -1.52 3.28
N ILE A 86 13.80 -0.41 3.87
CA ILE A 86 14.25 0.02 5.21
C ILE A 86 13.94 -1.06 6.25
N ASN A 87 12.70 -1.61 6.23
CA ASN A 87 12.31 -2.68 7.15
C ASN A 87 13.12 -3.97 6.94
N ASP A 88 13.31 -4.37 5.68
CA ASP A 88 13.98 -5.63 5.34
C ASP A 88 15.49 -5.58 5.65
N MET A 89 16.14 -4.41 5.47
CA MET A 89 17.56 -4.23 5.70
C MET A 89 17.94 -3.85 7.14
N TYR A 90 17.12 -3.01 7.78
CA TYR A 90 17.46 -2.40 9.08
C TYR A 90 16.45 -2.77 10.19
N GLY A 91 15.49 -3.64 9.91
CA GLY A 91 14.48 -4.09 10.85
C GLY A 91 13.33 -3.11 11.06
N HIS A 92 12.23 -3.61 11.65
CA HIS A 92 11.00 -2.83 11.86
C HIS A 92 11.18 -1.62 12.79
N GLU A 93 12.09 -1.69 13.76
CA GLU A 93 12.39 -0.56 14.64
C GLU A 93 12.95 0.64 13.86
N SER A 94 13.76 0.37 12.83
CA SER A 94 14.28 1.40 11.92
C SER A 94 13.19 2.00 11.05
N GLY A 95 12.25 1.18 10.57
CA GLY A 95 11.05 1.64 9.90
C GLY A 95 10.19 2.54 10.78
N ASP A 96 9.94 2.13 12.02
CA ASP A 96 9.21 2.93 13.00
C ASP A 96 9.90 4.28 13.26
N ARG A 97 11.22 4.27 13.34
CA ARG A 97 12.01 5.50 13.48
C ARG A 97 11.88 6.44 12.28
N ALA A 98 11.91 5.90 11.07
CA ALA A 98 11.68 6.68 9.84
C ALA A 98 10.29 7.34 9.84
N LEU A 99 9.25 6.60 10.22
CA LEU A 99 7.87 7.10 10.34
C LEU A 99 7.75 8.23 11.38
N GLN A 100 8.38 8.07 12.53
CA GLN A 100 8.39 9.11 13.59
C GLN A 100 9.09 10.39 13.13
N ILE A 101 10.26 10.27 12.47
CA ILE A 101 11.01 11.40 11.92
C ILE A 101 10.20 12.13 10.85
N LEU A 102 9.50 11.40 9.99
CA LEU A 102 8.64 11.99 8.97
C LEU A 102 7.49 12.79 9.62
N ALA A 103 6.79 12.22 10.60
CA ALA A 103 5.73 12.91 11.33
C ALA A 103 6.23 14.16 12.07
N GLU A 104 7.42 14.10 12.66
CA GLU A 104 8.05 15.26 13.28
C GLU A 104 8.42 16.35 12.24
N SER A 105 8.94 15.92 11.09
CA SER A 105 9.23 16.83 9.96
C SER A 105 7.96 17.53 9.47
N MET A 106 6.81 16.82 9.42
CA MET A 106 5.51 17.42 9.08
C MET A 106 5.12 18.52 10.07
N ARG A 107 5.15 18.23 11.38
CA ARG A 107 4.80 19.23 12.42
C ARG A 107 5.67 20.49 12.34
N LYS A 108 6.94 20.33 11.99
CA LYS A 108 7.88 21.47 11.86
C LYS A 108 7.70 22.27 10.58
N SER A 109 7.19 21.64 9.52
CA SER A 109 7.11 22.23 8.18
C SER A 109 5.76 22.87 7.89
N PHE A 110 4.69 22.43 8.53
CA PHE A 110 3.32 22.90 8.27
C PHE A 110 2.75 23.67 9.46
N PRO A 111 1.80 24.61 9.20
CA PRO A 111 1.20 25.39 10.26
C PRO A 111 0.41 24.53 11.25
N GLU A 112 0.22 25.02 12.46
CA GLU A 112 -0.43 24.28 13.55
C GLU A 112 -1.89 23.90 13.25
N HIS A 113 -2.57 24.70 12.40
CA HIS A 113 -3.95 24.40 11.95
C HIS A 113 -4.03 23.41 10.80
N ALA A 114 -2.91 23.02 10.19
CA ALA A 114 -2.89 21.97 9.17
C ALA A 114 -3.32 20.63 9.77
N VAL A 115 -4.19 19.90 9.07
CA VAL A 115 -4.55 18.55 9.49
C VAL A 115 -3.49 17.58 8.96
N LEU A 116 -2.77 16.95 9.88
CA LEU A 116 -1.73 15.97 9.57
C LEU A 116 -2.24 14.57 9.92
N GLY A 117 -2.05 13.58 9.05
CA GLY A 117 -2.52 12.22 9.26
C GLY A 117 -1.60 11.15 8.74
N ARG A 118 -1.70 9.96 9.35
CA ARG A 118 -1.14 8.70 8.86
C ARG A 118 -2.28 7.72 8.58
N LYS A 119 -2.38 7.27 7.34
CA LYS A 119 -3.48 6.38 6.92
C LYS A 119 -3.23 4.91 7.27
N GLY A 120 -1.96 4.53 7.37
CA GLY A 120 -1.48 3.19 7.69
C GLY A 120 -0.14 2.90 7.00
N GLY A 121 0.64 1.94 7.49
CA GLY A 121 1.95 1.64 6.92
C GLY A 121 2.83 2.90 6.82
N ASP A 122 3.30 3.20 5.61
CA ASP A 122 4.11 4.37 5.24
C ASP A 122 3.30 5.51 4.61
N GLU A 123 1.97 5.39 4.54
CA GLU A 123 1.08 6.38 3.92
C GLU A 123 0.73 7.52 4.87
N PHE A 124 1.06 8.74 4.46
CA PHE A 124 0.77 9.97 5.18
C PHE A 124 -0.11 10.91 4.36
N CYS A 125 -0.75 11.85 5.02
CA CYS A 125 -1.58 12.86 4.40
C CYS A 125 -1.52 14.20 5.14
N ILE A 126 -1.73 15.29 4.37
CA ILE A 126 -1.80 16.66 4.86
C ILE A 126 -3.04 17.30 4.24
N PHE A 127 -3.73 18.12 5.04
CA PHE A 127 -4.75 19.00 4.53
C PHE A 127 -4.43 20.43 4.99
N LEU A 128 -4.43 21.34 4.03
CA LEU A 128 -4.15 22.76 4.20
C LEU A 128 -5.40 23.56 3.81
N ASP A 129 -5.90 24.34 4.72
CA ASP A 129 -7.06 25.19 4.50
C ASP A 129 -6.67 26.59 3.99
N ASN A 130 -7.64 27.29 3.38
CA ASN A 130 -7.51 28.66 2.89
C ASN A 130 -6.27 28.87 1.99
N CYS A 131 -6.01 27.94 1.08
CA CYS A 131 -4.90 28.02 0.13
C CYS A 131 -5.22 27.35 -1.20
N THR A 132 -4.56 27.78 -2.26
CA THR A 132 -4.58 27.18 -3.59
C THR A 132 -3.38 26.26 -3.80
N GLY A 133 -3.45 25.40 -4.82
CA GLY A 133 -2.35 24.51 -5.18
C GLY A 133 -1.09 25.25 -5.57
N GLU A 134 -1.22 26.41 -6.22
CA GLU A 134 -0.09 27.24 -6.62
C GLU A 134 0.62 27.89 -5.41
N GLU A 135 -0.14 28.39 -4.43
CA GLU A 135 0.42 29.00 -3.22
C GLU A 135 1.21 28.03 -2.36
N VAL A 136 0.82 26.76 -2.33
CA VAL A 136 1.49 25.74 -1.51
C VAL A 136 2.55 24.94 -2.26
N ARG A 137 2.64 25.07 -3.57
CA ARG A 137 3.53 24.29 -4.44
C ARG A 137 4.97 24.30 -3.95
N GLU A 138 5.55 25.48 -3.79
CA GLU A 138 6.95 25.61 -3.37
C GLU A 138 7.19 24.99 -2.00
N LYS A 139 6.27 25.15 -1.06
CA LYS A 139 6.34 24.59 0.28
C LYS A 139 6.29 23.06 0.26
N LEU A 140 5.42 22.48 -0.55
CA LEU A 140 5.31 21.03 -0.71
C LEU A 140 6.55 20.44 -1.41
N GLU A 141 7.07 21.12 -2.43
CA GLU A 141 8.33 20.74 -3.08
C GLU A 141 9.53 20.80 -2.13
N GLN A 142 9.67 21.88 -1.36
CA GLN A 142 10.72 22.00 -0.35
C GLN A 142 10.62 20.91 0.72
N PHE A 143 9.39 20.62 1.17
CA PHE A 143 9.14 19.54 2.11
C PHE A 143 9.54 18.17 1.54
N THR A 144 9.23 17.89 0.28
CA THR A 144 9.58 16.64 -0.40
C THR A 144 11.09 16.52 -0.58
N LYS A 145 11.77 17.55 -1.07
CA LYS A 145 13.23 17.56 -1.33
C LYS A 145 14.08 17.52 -0.06
N LYS A 146 13.49 17.72 1.11
CA LYS A 146 14.21 17.70 2.40
C LYS A 146 14.76 16.30 2.66
N LYS A 147 16.08 16.16 2.70
CA LYS A 147 16.74 14.91 3.06
C LYS A 147 16.45 14.53 4.50
N ARG A 148 15.93 13.33 4.71
CA ARG A 148 15.65 12.74 6.03
C ARG A 148 16.62 11.61 6.29
N SER A 149 17.17 11.56 7.49
CA SER A 149 18.12 10.52 7.86
C SER A 149 18.11 10.25 9.36
N PHE A 150 18.54 9.06 9.74
CA PHE A 150 18.83 8.65 11.10
C PHE A 150 20.04 7.72 11.14
N TRP A 151 20.58 7.49 12.33
CA TRP A 151 21.69 6.57 12.53
C TRP A 151 21.16 5.23 13.03
N TYR A 152 21.65 4.16 12.44
CA TYR A 152 21.37 2.79 12.85
C TYR A 152 22.68 1.99 12.82
N GLU A 153 23.07 1.40 13.96
CA GLU A 153 24.29 0.60 14.11
C GLU A 153 25.58 1.23 13.53
N GLY A 154 25.70 2.56 13.61
CA GLY A 154 26.86 3.29 13.09
C GLY A 154 26.76 3.69 11.62
N GLU A 155 25.71 3.28 10.92
CA GLU A 155 25.41 3.67 9.54
C GLU A 155 24.35 4.77 9.47
N LYS A 156 24.50 5.67 8.50
CA LYS A 156 23.53 6.73 8.23
C LYS A 156 22.51 6.29 7.21
N VAL A 157 21.31 5.94 7.66
CA VAL A 157 20.17 5.61 6.80
C VAL A 157 19.52 6.91 6.30
N THR A 158 19.40 7.06 4.99
CA THR A 158 18.76 8.23 4.35
C THR A 158 17.60 7.74 3.49
N TYR A 159 16.48 8.46 3.52
CA TYR A 159 15.31 8.13 2.72
C TYR A 159 14.65 9.37 2.13
N THR A 160 13.90 9.16 1.06
CA THR A 160 13.11 10.16 0.35
C THR A 160 11.61 9.87 0.50
N ILE A 161 10.79 10.81 0.04
CA ILE A 161 9.35 10.66 -0.03
C ILE A 161 8.84 11.07 -1.40
N SER A 162 7.77 10.45 -1.84
CA SER A 162 7.00 10.87 -3.01
C SER A 162 5.68 11.48 -2.56
N LEU A 163 5.24 12.59 -3.19
CA LEU A 163 4.09 13.38 -2.79
C LEU A 163 3.22 13.74 -3.98
N GLY A 164 1.91 13.48 -3.87
CA GLY A 164 0.89 13.96 -4.79
C GLY A 164 -0.12 14.84 -4.07
N TYR A 165 -0.59 15.91 -4.70
CA TYR A 165 -1.59 16.79 -4.09
C TYR A 165 -2.66 17.26 -5.08
N ALA A 166 -3.81 17.65 -4.53
CA ALA A 166 -4.96 18.13 -5.28
C ALA A 166 -5.64 19.27 -4.55
N GLU A 167 -6.28 20.15 -5.31
CA GLU A 167 -6.97 21.35 -4.84
C GLU A 167 -8.49 21.16 -4.82
N TYR A 168 -9.12 21.57 -3.74
CA TYR A 168 -10.56 21.65 -3.56
C TYR A 168 -11.03 23.11 -3.75
N PRO A 169 -12.17 23.38 -4.40
CA PRO A 169 -13.07 22.41 -5.05
C PRO A 169 -12.67 22.07 -6.49
N LEU A 170 -11.60 22.69 -7.03
CA LEU A 170 -11.20 22.67 -8.43
C LEU A 170 -11.04 21.25 -8.99
N GLN A 171 -10.31 20.39 -8.26
CA GLN A 171 -9.96 19.02 -8.69
C GLN A 171 -10.75 17.93 -7.96
N GLY A 172 -11.39 18.29 -6.85
CA GLY A 172 -12.20 17.35 -6.07
C GLY A 172 -13.33 18.06 -5.32
N GLN A 173 -14.59 17.75 -5.64
CA GLN A 173 -15.78 18.36 -5.03
C GLN A 173 -16.20 17.76 -3.69
N ASN A 174 -15.46 16.76 -3.19
CA ASN A 174 -15.66 16.13 -1.88
C ASN A 174 -14.38 15.42 -1.44
N TYR A 175 -14.31 15.05 -0.15
CA TYR A 175 -13.17 14.36 0.42
C TYR A 175 -12.68 13.16 -0.41
N SER A 176 -13.60 12.27 -0.79
CA SER A 176 -13.22 11.04 -1.49
C SER A 176 -12.64 11.31 -2.88
N ARG A 177 -13.17 12.30 -3.61
CA ARG A 177 -12.64 12.70 -4.91
C ARG A 177 -11.31 13.41 -4.77
N LEU A 178 -11.20 14.35 -3.81
CA LEU A 178 -9.99 15.10 -3.52
C LEU A 178 -8.81 14.17 -3.19
N MET A 179 -9.03 13.21 -2.29
CA MET A 179 -7.99 12.24 -1.92
C MET A 179 -7.63 11.30 -3.06
N ARG A 180 -8.57 10.90 -3.92
CA ARG A 180 -8.26 10.10 -5.12
C ARG A 180 -7.43 10.88 -6.14
N CYS A 181 -7.67 12.17 -6.29
CA CYS A 181 -6.86 13.02 -7.18
C CYS A 181 -5.43 13.15 -6.65
N ALA A 182 -5.26 13.37 -5.34
CA ALA A 182 -3.94 13.41 -4.71
C ALA A 182 -3.19 12.06 -4.84
N ASP A 183 -3.90 10.94 -4.68
CA ASP A 183 -3.36 9.59 -4.84
C ASP A 183 -2.91 9.31 -6.28
N ALA A 184 -3.70 9.72 -7.27
CA ALA A 184 -3.33 9.60 -8.67
C ALA A 184 -2.06 10.39 -9.02
N ALA A 185 -1.89 11.59 -8.46
CA ALA A 185 -0.69 12.39 -8.63
C ALA A 185 0.54 11.74 -7.92
N LEU A 186 0.34 11.19 -6.72
CA LEU A 186 1.38 10.43 -6.02
C LEU A 186 1.87 9.22 -6.81
N TYR A 187 0.92 8.48 -7.39
CA TYR A 187 1.23 7.32 -8.23
C TYR A 187 2.10 7.70 -9.42
N GLU A 188 1.82 8.85 -10.07
CA GLU A 188 2.64 9.36 -11.18
C GLU A 188 4.07 9.68 -10.74
N VAL A 189 4.24 10.35 -9.59
CA VAL A 189 5.57 10.60 -9.01
C VAL A 189 6.35 9.30 -8.79
N LYS A 190 5.70 8.26 -8.30
CA LYS A 190 6.35 6.96 -8.07
C LYS A 190 6.83 6.30 -9.36
N ILE A 191 6.07 6.44 -10.44
CA ILE A 191 6.46 5.91 -11.77
C ILE A 191 7.60 6.73 -12.37
N ASP A 192 7.58 8.05 -12.18
CA ASP A 192 8.60 8.98 -12.73
C ASP A 192 9.92 9.00 -11.93
N GLY A 193 10.17 7.98 -11.14
CA GLY A 193 11.45 7.78 -10.44
C GLY A 193 11.44 8.17 -8.98
N LYS A 194 10.28 8.41 -8.37
CA LYS A 194 10.12 8.75 -6.94
C LYS A 194 10.75 10.09 -6.54
N ASN A 195 10.83 10.39 -5.21
CA ASN A 195 11.47 11.59 -4.66
C ASN A 195 10.99 12.89 -5.32
N GLY A 196 9.71 13.01 -5.56
CA GLY A 196 9.08 14.11 -6.30
C GLY A 196 7.79 14.59 -5.66
N CYS A 197 7.30 15.73 -6.19
CA CYS A 197 6.05 16.36 -5.78
C CYS A 197 5.26 16.74 -7.04
N LEU A 198 3.98 16.36 -7.12
CA LEU A 198 3.15 16.63 -8.28
C LEU A 198 1.74 17.07 -7.87
N GLN A 199 1.23 18.12 -8.52
CA GLN A 199 -0.18 18.48 -8.46
C GLN A 199 -1.00 17.63 -9.43
N TYR A 200 -2.15 17.15 -8.98
CA TYR A 200 -3.11 16.49 -9.87
C TYR A 200 -3.52 17.42 -11.01
N ARG A 201 -3.59 16.88 -12.23
CA ARG A 201 -4.17 17.51 -13.41
C ARG A 201 -5.16 16.55 -14.03
N GLU A 202 -6.19 17.07 -14.68
CA GLU A 202 -7.09 16.24 -15.48
C GLU A 202 -6.30 15.48 -16.54
N GLY A 203 -6.50 14.17 -16.61
CA GLY A 203 -5.73 13.31 -17.52
C GLY A 203 -4.61 12.52 -16.84
N ILE A 204 -4.16 12.91 -15.64
CA ILE A 204 -3.27 12.08 -14.82
C ILE A 204 -3.90 10.69 -14.63
N GLY A 205 -3.14 9.65 -14.94
CA GLY A 205 -3.62 8.27 -14.96
C GLY A 205 -4.14 7.78 -16.32
N LEU A 206 -4.59 8.70 -17.21
CA LEU A 206 -4.85 8.37 -18.62
C LEU A 206 -3.60 8.55 -19.48
N GLU A 207 -2.75 9.54 -19.15
CA GLU A 207 -1.46 9.76 -19.82
C GLU A 207 -0.42 8.70 -19.45
N ILE A 208 -0.45 8.16 -18.23
CA ILE A 208 0.43 7.04 -17.86
C ILE A 208 0.18 5.81 -18.73
N ARG A 209 -1.08 5.53 -19.08
CA ARG A 209 -1.42 4.50 -20.08
C ARG A 209 -0.89 4.82 -21.48
N LYS A 210 -0.66 6.10 -21.78
CA LYS A 210 -0.08 6.56 -23.05
C LYS A 210 1.44 6.74 -22.97
N GLN A 211 2.01 7.18 -21.85
CA GLN A 211 3.45 7.45 -21.67
C GLN A 211 4.29 6.20 -21.49
N LEU A 212 3.76 5.12 -20.88
CA LEU A 212 4.44 3.83 -20.91
C LEU A 212 4.62 3.32 -22.35
N GLY A 213 3.85 3.87 -23.32
CA GLY A 213 3.93 3.43 -24.71
C GLY A 213 3.62 1.95 -24.90
N PHE A 214 3.39 1.25 -23.79
CA PHE A 214 3.17 -0.18 -23.71
C PHE A 214 1.90 -0.43 -22.91
N ALA A 215 0.86 -0.99 -23.52
CA ALA A 215 -0.18 -1.63 -22.78
C ALA A 215 0.43 -2.79 -21.98
N LEU A 216 -0.16 -3.19 -20.83
CA LEU A 216 0.25 -4.41 -20.11
C LEU A 216 0.32 -5.62 -21.05
N LYS A 217 -0.54 -5.64 -22.06
CA LYS A 217 -0.53 -6.63 -23.14
C LYS A 217 0.77 -6.54 -23.95
N ASP A 218 1.22 -5.33 -24.30
CA ASP A 218 2.45 -5.16 -25.09
C ASP A 218 3.69 -5.59 -24.30
N VAL A 219 3.73 -5.33 -22.98
CA VAL A 219 4.81 -5.80 -22.11
C VAL A 219 4.82 -7.33 -22.04
N SER A 220 3.67 -7.94 -21.79
CA SER A 220 3.56 -9.40 -21.68
C SER A 220 3.84 -10.11 -23.00
N GLU A 221 3.43 -9.52 -24.13
CA GLU A 221 3.65 -10.08 -25.46
C GLU A 221 5.11 -9.93 -25.95
N ASN A 222 5.86 -8.95 -25.44
CA ASN A 222 7.24 -8.69 -25.82
C ASN A 222 8.27 -9.12 -24.74
N LEU A 223 7.87 -9.84 -23.72
CA LEU A 223 8.81 -10.47 -22.79
C LEU A 223 9.72 -11.46 -23.55
N PRO A 224 11.06 -11.43 -23.31
CA PRO A 224 11.99 -12.34 -23.97
C PRO A 224 11.89 -13.75 -23.36
N GLY A 225 10.78 -14.44 -23.59
CA GLY A 225 10.53 -15.80 -23.11
C GLY A 225 9.05 -16.13 -23.06
N ALA A 226 8.77 -17.42 -22.97
CA ALA A 226 7.41 -17.92 -22.81
C ALA A 226 6.91 -17.59 -21.41
N PHE A 227 5.81 -16.81 -21.33
CA PHE A 227 5.25 -16.36 -20.06
C PHE A 227 3.82 -16.86 -19.87
N ILE A 228 3.57 -17.44 -18.70
CA ILE A 228 2.27 -18.01 -18.35
C ILE A 228 1.89 -17.63 -16.92
N ILE A 229 0.58 -17.44 -16.68
CA ILE A 229 0.01 -17.24 -15.34
C ILE A 229 -1.03 -18.31 -15.11
N TYR A 230 -0.94 -19.01 -13.98
CA TYR A 230 -1.93 -20.02 -13.57
C TYR A 230 -2.22 -19.95 -12.05
N LYS A 231 -3.34 -20.53 -11.61
CA LYS A 231 -3.71 -20.55 -10.20
C LYS A 231 -2.73 -21.40 -9.39
N ALA A 232 -2.30 -20.88 -8.24
CA ALA A 232 -1.44 -21.60 -7.30
C ALA A 232 -2.27 -22.46 -6.35
N ASP A 233 -2.93 -23.47 -6.91
CA ASP A 233 -3.78 -24.44 -6.22
C ASP A 233 -3.47 -25.83 -6.76
N LYS A 234 -3.23 -26.80 -5.86
CA LYS A 234 -2.87 -28.19 -6.23
C LYS A 234 -4.00 -28.94 -6.95
N GLU A 235 -5.24 -28.59 -6.67
CA GLU A 235 -6.42 -29.23 -7.26
C GLU A 235 -6.96 -28.45 -8.47
N ASN A 236 -6.63 -27.16 -8.56
CA ASN A 236 -7.11 -26.27 -9.62
C ASN A 236 -6.01 -25.31 -10.09
N ASP A 237 -5.13 -25.79 -10.94
CA ASP A 237 -4.03 -25.06 -11.57
C ASP A 237 -4.42 -24.41 -12.90
N GLU A 238 -5.63 -23.82 -12.95
CA GLU A 238 -6.22 -23.20 -14.14
C GLU A 238 -5.30 -22.15 -14.75
N ILE A 239 -5.03 -22.29 -16.06
CA ILE A 239 -4.26 -21.32 -16.85
C ILE A 239 -5.11 -20.08 -17.09
N LEU A 240 -4.65 -18.93 -16.58
CA LEU A 240 -5.34 -17.64 -16.66
C LEU A 240 -4.85 -16.79 -17.82
N PHE A 241 -3.58 -16.92 -18.18
CA PHE A 241 -2.94 -16.13 -19.24
C PHE A 241 -1.70 -16.85 -19.79
N ALA A 242 -1.45 -16.68 -21.10
CA ALA A 242 -0.21 -17.04 -21.77
C ALA A 242 0.12 -15.99 -22.84
N ASN A 243 1.39 -15.59 -22.93
CA ASN A 243 1.84 -14.67 -23.99
C ASN A 243 2.08 -15.40 -25.32
N HIS A 244 2.33 -14.63 -26.39
CA HIS A 244 2.54 -15.18 -27.73
C HIS A 244 3.70 -16.21 -27.77
N GLU A 245 4.80 -15.94 -27.05
CA GLU A 245 5.93 -16.87 -26.99
C GLU A 245 5.59 -18.20 -26.30
N MET A 246 4.72 -18.19 -25.28
CA MET A 246 4.23 -19.41 -24.66
C MET A 246 3.32 -20.20 -25.60
N ILE A 247 2.43 -19.54 -26.32
CA ILE A 247 1.59 -20.14 -27.37
C ILE A 247 2.47 -20.80 -28.43
N ARG A 248 3.50 -20.08 -28.91
CA ARG A 248 4.46 -20.60 -29.90
C ARG A 248 5.26 -21.79 -29.36
N LEU A 249 5.71 -21.70 -28.11
CA LEU A 249 6.52 -22.74 -27.48
C LEU A 249 5.75 -24.07 -27.39
N THR A 250 4.45 -24.00 -27.09
CA THR A 250 3.54 -25.17 -27.03
C THR A 250 3.11 -25.70 -28.40
N GLY A 251 3.37 -24.94 -29.47
CA GLY A 251 2.93 -25.29 -30.82
C GLY A 251 1.45 -25.00 -31.08
N CYS A 252 0.77 -24.29 -30.20
CA CYS A 252 -0.60 -23.84 -30.36
C CYS A 252 -0.70 -22.57 -31.20
N ARG A 253 -1.84 -22.29 -31.82
CA ARG A 253 -2.07 -21.11 -32.66
C ARG A 253 -2.57 -19.90 -31.88
N ASN A 254 -3.25 -20.14 -30.77
CA ASN A 254 -3.84 -19.10 -29.92
C ASN A 254 -4.16 -19.65 -28.53
N MET A 255 -4.63 -18.75 -27.62
CA MET A 255 -4.97 -19.10 -26.25
C MET A 255 -6.11 -20.13 -26.15
N ALA A 256 -7.12 -20.07 -27.03
CA ALA A 256 -8.23 -21.02 -27.02
C ALA A 256 -7.76 -22.45 -27.32
N GLU A 257 -6.88 -22.62 -28.31
CA GLU A 257 -6.27 -23.92 -28.62
C GLU A 257 -5.36 -24.42 -27.50
N LEU A 258 -4.62 -23.53 -26.83
CA LEU A 258 -3.84 -23.89 -25.63
C LEU A 258 -4.75 -24.41 -24.50
N GLN A 259 -5.85 -23.72 -24.24
CA GLN A 259 -6.81 -24.13 -23.21
C GLN A 259 -7.48 -25.45 -23.55
N GLU A 260 -7.85 -25.66 -24.80
CA GLU A 260 -8.41 -26.94 -25.26
C GLU A 260 -7.38 -28.07 -25.14
N TYR A 261 -6.15 -27.85 -25.62
CA TYR A 261 -5.06 -28.81 -25.57
C TYR A 261 -4.68 -29.21 -24.14
N THR A 262 -4.58 -28.24 -23.23
CA THR A 262 -4.24 -28.45 -21.82
C THR A 262 -5.45 -28.77 -20.96
N LYS A 263 -6.67 -28.72 -21.49
CA LYS A 263 -7.92 -28.74 -20.72
C LYS A 263 -7.93 -27.67 -19.61
N GLY A 264 -7.29 -26.53 -19.88
CA GLY A 264 -7.19 -25.41 -18.96
C GLY A 264 -6.19 -25.56 -17.81
N SER A 265 -5.50 -26.71 -17.66
CA SER A 265 -4.60 -27.02 -16.55
C SER A 265 -3.13 -26.93 -16.94
N PHE A 266 -2.32 -26.26 -16.11
CA PHE A 266 -0.87 -26.15 -16.28
C PHE A 266 -0.17 -27.50 -16.23
N ARG A 267 -0.61 -28.39 -15.33
CA ARG A 267 -0.10 -29.76 -15.17
C ARG A 267 -0.08 -30.54 -16.49
N ASN A 268 -1.02 -30.26 -17.37
CA ASN A 268 -1.13 -30.94 -18.66
C ASN A 268 -0.08 -30.48 -19.70
N LEU A 269 0.69 -29.43 -19.42
CA LEU A 269 1.87 -29.04 -20.17
C LEU A 269 3.11 -29.89 -19.82
N ILE A 270 3.11 -30.54 -18.66
CA ILE A 270 4.23 -31.35 -18.18
C ILE A 270 4.08 -32.77 -18.75
N GLU A 271 5.22 -33.39 -19.19
CA GLU A 271 5.26 -34.77 -19.60
C GLU A 271 4.69 -35.69 -18.51
N GLU A 272 3.86 -36.66 -18.89
CA GLU A 272 3.04 -37.41 -17.95
C GLU A 272 3.86 -38.11 -16.85
N GLY A 273 5.04 -38.63 -17.21
CA GLY A 273 5.94 -39.30 -16.26
C GLY A 273 6.67 -38.37 -15.29
N GLU A 274 6.66 -37.07 -15.51
CA GLU A 274 7.38 -36.07 -14.68
C GLU A 274 6.44 -35.25 -13.79
N ARG A 275 5.13 -35.29 -14.00
CA ARG A 275 4.12 -34.41 -13.36
C ARG A 275 4.23 -34.36 -11.84
N GLU A 276 4.20 -35.53 -11.20
CA GLU A 276 4.22 -35.60 -9.73
C GLU A 276 5.51 -35.06 -9.15
N GLN A 277 6.66 -35.39 -9.76
CA GLN A 277 7.96 -34.93 -9.31
C GLN A 277 8.12 -33.41 -9.48
N VAL A 278 7.65 -32.85 -10.59
CA VAL A 278 7.72 -31.39 -10.87
C VAL A 278 6.82 -30.65 -9.88
N GLU A 279 5.58 -31.06 -9.69
CA GLU A 279 4.66 -30.45 -8.73
C GLU A 279 5.20 -30.51 -7.30
N GLU A 280 5.70 -31.66 -6.88
CA GLU A 280 6.28 -31.82 -5.55
C GLU A 280 7.46 -30.85 -5.35
N SER A 281 8.35 -30.73 -6.34
CA SER A 281 9.49 -29.80 -6.32
C SER A 281 9.05 -28.35 -6.19
N ILE A 282 8.05 -27.90 -6.98
CA ILE A 282 7.50 -26.54 -6.91
C ILE A 282 6.97 -26.27 -5.50
N TRP A 283 6.12 -27.16 -4.99
CA TRP A 283 5.49 -26.95 -3.69
C TRP A 283 6.44 -27.08 -2.50
N GLN A 284 7.50 -27.88 -2.60
CA GLN A 284 8.55 -27.93 -1.57
C GLN A 284 9.33 -26.62 -1.50
N GLN A 285 9.69 -26.02 -2.64
CA GLN A 285 10.39 -24.75 -2.68
C GLN A 285 9.52 -23.62 -2.08
N ILE A 286 8.24 -23.55 -2.45
CA ILE A 286 7.29 -22.57 -1.91
C ILE A 286 7.01 -22.81 -0.42
N GLY A 287 6.84 -24.07 0.00
CA GLY A 287 6.62 -24.46 1.40
C GLY A 287 7.84 -24.17 2.30
N GLY A 288 9.04 -24.12 1.75
CA GLY A 288 10.27 -23.72 2.41
C GLY A 288 10.40 -22.20 2.67
N GLY A 289 9.36 -21.41 2.36
CA GLY A 289 9.34 -19.95 2.57
C GLY A 289 9.91 -19.15 1.40
N HIS A 290 10.20 -19.79 0.28
CA HIS A 290 10.62 -19.10 -0.95
C HIS A 290 9.41 -18.59 -1.73
N SER A 291 9.49 -17.38 -2.27
CA SER A 291 8.47 -16.83 -3.18
C SER A 291 8.65 -17.27 -4.62
N ASN A 292 9.78 -17.87 -4.96
CA ASN A 292 10.16 -18.31 -6.29
C ASN A 292 10.49 -19.80 -6.28
N ASP A 293 10.25 -20.44 -7.42
CA ASP A 293 10.69 -21.81 -7.71
C ASP A 293 11.48 -21.88 -9.01
N TYR A 294 12.31 -22.91 -9.14
CA TYR A 294 13.11 -23.20 -10.32
C TYR A 294 13.04 -24.71 -10.60
N VAL A 295 12.43 -25.09 -11.71
CA VAL A 295 12.24 -26.51 -12.04
C VAL A 295 12.58 -26.75 -13.51
N HIS A 296 13.20 -27.90 -13.80
CA HIS A 296 13.40 -28.40 -15.16
C HIS A 296 12.44 -29.51 -15.44
N PHE A 297 11.77 -29.48 -16.58
CA PHE A 297 10.92 -30.58 -17.02
C PHE A 297 10.81 -30.61 -18.54
N HIS A 298 10.19 -31.67 -19.07
CA HIS A 298 9.85 -31.78 -20.47
C HIS A 298 8.43 -31.23 -20.69
N LEU A 299 8.38 -30.09 -21.39
CA LEU A 299 7.12 -29.47 -21.82
C LEU A 299 6.59 -30.24 -23.01
N ARG A 300 5.35 -30.73 -22.90
CA ARG A 300 4.65 -31.43 -23.97
C ARG A 300 4.04 -30.45 -24.95
N LYS A 301 4.31 -30.60 -26.24
CA LYS A 301 3.79 -29.74 -27.32
C LYS A 301 2.57 -30.35 -27.98
N ALA A 302 1.75 -29.52 -28.62
CA ALA A 302 0.53 -29.93 -29.28
C ALA A 302 0.77 -30.91 -30.47
N ASP A 303 1.96 -30.89 -31.07
CA ASP A 303 2.38 -31.81 -32.11
C ASP A 303 2.87 -33.19 -31.59
N GLY A 304 2.79 -33.41 -30.29
CA GLY A 304 3.23 -34.65 -29.64
C GLY A 304 4.73 -34.75 -29.35
N THR A 305 5.50 -33.71 -29.70
CA THR A 305 6.93 -33.64 -29.33
C THR A 305 7.09 -33.05 -27.92
N SER A 306 8.28 -33.26 -27.31
CA SER A 306 8.61 -32.70 -26.00
C SER A 306 9.81 -31.77 -26.11
N LEU A 307 9.82 -30.72 -25.31
CA LEU A 307 10.91 -29.76 -25.22
C LEU A 307 11.37 -29.62 -23.78
N ARG A 308 12.66 -29.74 -23.53
CA ARG A 308 13.19 -29.50 -22.19
C ARG A 308 13.23 -28.01 -21.89
N VAL A 309 12.55 -27.58 -20.84
CA VAL A 309 12.44 -26.19 -20.40
C VAL A 309 13.01 -25.99 -19.00
N LEU A 310 13.47 -24.77 -18.73
CA LEU A 310 13.66 -24.23 -17.38
C LEU A 310 12.46 -23.35 -17.08
N ASP A 311 11.75 -23.70 -16.03
CA ASP A 311 10.66 -22.95 -15.42
C ASP A 311 11.22 -22.11 -14.28
N HIS A 312 10.91 -20.81 -14.29
CA HIS A 312 11.16 -19.89 -13.19
C HIS A 312 9.83 -19.27 -12.80
N GLY A 313 9.23 -19.82 -11.75
CA GLY A 313 7.96 -19.38 -11.22
C GLY A 313 8.11 -18.42 -10.04
N ARG A 314 7.09 -17.60 -9.84
CA ARG A 314 6.91 -16.77 -8.66
C ARG A 314 5.46 -16.79 -8.21
N ILE A 315 5.22 -17.12 -6.92
CA ILE A 315 3.89 -17.06 -6.33
C ILE A 315 3.56 -15.63 -5.88
N VAL A 316 2.36 -15.17 -6.23
CA VAL A 316 1.87 -13.80 -5.94
C VAL A 316 0.42 -13.86 -5.48
N GLU A 317 0.06 -13.05 -4.50
CA GLU A 317 -1.33 -12.84 -4.09
C GLU A 317 -2.02 -11.89 -5.06
N ASN A 318 -3.10 -12.35 -5.70
CA ASN A 318 -3.90 -11.57 -6.63
C ASN A 318 -5.29 -11.33 -6.07
N GLY A 319 -5.75 -10.08 -6.01
CA GLY A 319 -7.03 -9.71 -5.40
C GLY A 319 -8.29 -10.28 -6.10
N ARG A 320 -8.17 -10.81 -7.33
CA ARG A 320 -9.29 -11.41 -8.08
C ARG A 320 -9.24 -12.93 -8.11
N TYR A 321 -8.05 -13.51 -8.20
CA TYR A 321 -7.85 -14.95 -8.44
C TYR A 321 -7.24 -15.67 -7.24
N GLY A 322 -6.96 -14.98 -6.12
CA GLY A 322 -6.22 -15.52 -5.00
C GLY A 322 -4.74 -15.69 -5.34
N ARG A 323 -4.12 -16.76 -4.84
CA ARG A 323 -2.71 -17.03 -5.15
C ARG A 323 -2.55 -17.53 -6.58
N VAL A 324 -1.59 -16.95 -7.30
CA VAL A 324 -1.26 -17.32 -8.69
C VAL A 324 0.25 -17.45 -8.86
N PHE A 325 0.66 -18.30 -9.79
CA PHE A 325 2.04 -18.36 -10.26
C PHE A 325 2.21 -17.48 -11.51
N TYR A 326 3.26 -16.68 -11.49
CA TYR A 326 3.81 -15.96 -12.65
C TYR A 326 5.05 -16.73 -13.09
N VAL A 327 5.05 -17.32 -14.28
CA VAL A 327 6.10 -18.24 -14.73
C VAL A 327 6.71 -17.78 -16.02
N LEU A 328 8.03 -17.69 -16.04
CA LEU A 328 8.84 -17.50 -17.24
C LEU A 328 9.53 -18.83 -17.60
N MET A 329 9.28 -19.32 -18.81
CA MET A 329 9.91 -20.53 -19.33
C MET A 329 10.89 -20.21 -20.43
N VAL A 330 12.01 -20.87 -20.41
CA VAL A 330 13.01 -20.80 -21.48
C VAL A 330 13.39 -22.20 -21.97
N ASP A 331 13.63 -22.32 -23.27
CA ASP A 331 14.16 -23.54 -23.87
C ASP A 331 15.59 -23.78 -23.35
N TRP A 332 15.74 -24.88 -22.59
CA TRP A 332 17.02 -25.24 -21.99
C TRP A 332 18.15 -25.46 -23.01
N ASN A 333 17.84 -26.00 -24.19
CA ASN A 333 18.80 -26.33 -25.17
C ASN A 333 19.29 -25.09 -25.96
N SER A 334 18.40 -24.12 -26.18
CA SER A 334 18.76 -22.86 -26.83
C SER A 334 19.67 -22.01 -25.93
N THR A 335 19.38 -21.99 -24.63
CA THR A 335 20.19 -21.29 -23.64
C THR A 335 21.60 -21.87 -23.52
N LYS A 336 21.76 -23.19 -23.55
CA LYS A 336 23.09 -23.84 -23.54
C LYS A 336 23.94 -23.53 -24.78
N ARG A 337 23.35 -23.38 -25.97
CA ARG A 337 24.09 -23.03 -27.19
C ARG A 337 24.67 -21.64 -27.10
N HIS A 338 23.86 -20.65 -26.67
CA HIS A 338 24.33 -19.26 -26.51
C HIS A 338 25.44 -19.11 -25.45
N TYR A 339 25.40 -19.87 -24.36
CA TYR A 339 26.49 -19.86 -23.37
C TYR A 339 27.81 -20.46 -23.87
N ARG A 340 27.76 -21.41 -24.82
CA ARG A 340 28.97 -21.98 -25.40
C ARG A 340 29.63 -21.08 -26.46
N ASP A 341 28.86 -20.20 -27.08
CA ASP A 341 29.34 -19.30 -28.15
C ASP A 341 29.84 -17.95 -27.59
N VAL A 342 29.67 -17.67 -26.29
CA VAL A 342 30.05 -16.41 -25.63
C VAL A 342 31.21 -16.59 -24.65
N PHE A 343 31.57 -17.82 -24.27
CA PHE A 343 32.73 -18.20 -23.45
C PHE A 343 33.51 -19.34 -24.11
#